data_9d07aed57caaf1508b22501b3f140c64
#
_entry.id   9d07aed57caaf1508b22501b3f140c64
#
_cell.length_a   1.000
_cell.length_b   1.000
_cell.length_c   1.000
_cell.angle_alpha   90.00
_cell.angle_beta   90.00
_cell.angle_gamma   90.00
#
_symmetry.space_group_name_H-M   'P 1'
#
loop_
_entity.id
_entity.type
_entity.pdbx_description
1 polymer ?
#
loop_
_entity_poly.entity_id
_entity_poly.type
_entity_poly.pdbx_seq_one_letter_code
_entity_poly.pdbx_strand_id
1 'polypeptide(L)'
;QPRDYMTTFMLLGMIIGAVVGVLVAHPAMQLNAFNGFTVNGSSLFPTLFVTIACGAVSGFHSLVSSGTSSKTITNEKDMPMVGYGAMVVESLLGIVSLVVVGAVAVNGTKPDGTPFAIFSSGVAGFLEKFGLPVQVATVFMTMCVSALALTSLDSVARIGRMSFQERFYGDTTDPAKMSPLQRVLTNKYFATVITLFFGYLLTLGGYNNVWPLFGSANQLLAALVLIALAVFLKTT
;
A
#
# COMPACT_ATOMS: atom_id res chain seq x y z
N GLN A 1 -13.20 15.77 -6.35
CA GLN A 1 -14.30 15.34 -5.46
C GLN A 1 -13.93 15.69 -4.01
N PRO A 2 -14.89 15.96 -3.10
CA PRO A 2 -14.57 16.31 -1.70
C PRO A 2 -13.70 15.26 -0.99
N ARG A 3 -13.91 13.99 -1.30
CA ARG A 3 -13.11 12.87 -0.76
C ARG A 3 -11.63 12.99 -1.10
N ASP A 4 -11.31 13.37 -2.32
CA ASP A 4 -9.92 13.43 -2.79
C ASP A 4 -9.14 14.53 -2.07
N TYR A 5 -9.80 15.68 -1.83
CA TYR A 5 -9.21 16.77 -1.03
C TYR A 5 -9.01 16.38 0.43
N MET A 6 -10.01 15.73 1.05
CA MET A 6 -9.87 15.22 2.42
C MET A 6 -8.72 14.22 2.54
N THR A 7 -8.63 13.29 1.62
CA THR A 7 -7.56 12.27 1.63
C THR A 7 -6.20 12.91 1.44
N THR A 8 -6.06 13.86 0.50
CA THR A 8 -4.81 14.60 0.30
C THR A 8 -4.40 15.36 1.55
N PHE A 9 -5.35 16.06 2.20
CA PHE A 9 -5.09 16.74 3.45
C PHE A 9 -4.65 15.81 4.57
N MET A 10 -5.31 14.66 4.73
CA MET A 10 -4.95 13.64 5.71
C MET A 10 -3.55 13.05 5.44
N LEU A 11 -3.23 12.72 4.18
CA LEU A 11 -1.91 12.22 3.79
C LEU A 11 -0.79 13.22 4.06
N LEU A 12 -0.99 14.48 3.65
CA LEU A 12 -0.01 15.54 3.93
C LEU A 12 0.15 15.77 5.42
N GLY A 13 -0.96 15.81 6.18
CA GLY A 13 -0.93 15.93 7.64
C GLY A 13 -0.18 14.79 8.31
N MET A 14 -0.36 13.56 7.83
CA MET A 14 0.38 12.39 8.32
C MET A 14 1.87 12.51 8.07
N ILE A 15 2.28 12.83 6.84
CA ILE A 15 3.71 12.91 6.46
C ILE A 15 4.37 14.07 7.19
N ILE A 16 3.76 15.25 7.18
CA ILE A 16 4.30 16.43 7.86
C ILE A 16 4.36 16.19 9.37
N GLY A 17 3.28 15.66 9.96
CA GLY A 17 3.23 15.34 11.38
C GLY A 17 4.29 14.32 11.79
N ALA A 18 4.51 13.29 10.99
CA ALA A 18 5.51 12.27 11.26
C ALA A 18 6.95 12.84 11.11
N VAL A 19 7.23 13.60 10.05
CA VAL A 19 8.55 14.25 9.84
C VAL A 19 8.85 15.25 10.96
N VAL A 20 7.91 16.15 11.27
CA VAL A 20 8.07 17.13 12.34
C VAL A 20 8.20 16.42 13.70
N GLY A 21 7.38 15.39 13.95
CA GLY A 21 7.48 14.59 15.17
C GLY A 21 8.83 13.96 15.36
N VAL A 22 9.42 13.37 14.33
CA VAL A 22 10.77 12.80 14.37
C VAL A 22 11.83 13.89 14.60
N LEU A 23 11.75 15.02 13.87
CA LEU A 23 12.72 16.09 13.99
C LEU A 23 12.71 16.78 15.37
N VAL A 24 11.54 16.93 15.98
CA VAL A 24 11.40 17.56 17.30
C VAL A 24 11.71 16.58 18.43
N ALA A 25 11.25 15.35 18.31
CA ALA A 25 11.43 14.35 19.36
C ALA A 25 12.90 13.86 19.47
N HIS A 26 13.68 13.96 18.39
CA HIS A 26 15.03 13.41 18.30
C HIS A 26 15.12 12.00 18.91
N PRO A 27 14.28 11.04 18.47
CA PRO A 27 14.17 9.77 19.14
C PRO A 27 15.47 8.96 18.99
N ALA A 28 15.92 8.36 20.10
CA ALA A 28 17.01 7.39 20.06
C ALA A 28 16.52 6.07 19.46
N MET A 29 17.30 5.48 18.57
CA MET A 29 17.00 4.16 18.00
C MET A 29 17.21 3.08 19.06
N GLN A 30 16.17 2.28 19.30
CA GLN A 30 16.17 1.17 20.27
C GLN A 30 16.39 -0.19 19.62
N LEU A 31 16.27 -0.27 18.28
CA LEU A 31 16.59 -1.47 17.53
C LEU A 31 18.10 -1.54 17.28
N ASN A 32 18.66 -2.75 17.40
CA ASN A 32 20.03 -3.00 17.00
C ASN A 32 20.20 -2.79 15.49
N ALA A 33 21.30 -2.19 15.08
CA ALA A 33 21.61 -1.99 13.67
C ALA A 33 21.78 -3.31 12.89
N PHE A 34 22.25 -4.35 13.59
CA PHE A 34 22.44 -5.69 13.01
C PHE A 34 22.15 -6.76 14.06
N ASN A 35 21.29 -7.71 13.72
CA ASN A 35 20.87 -8.82 14.58
C ASN A 35 21.38 -10.19 14.09
N GLY A 36 22.30 -10.21 13.10
CA GLY A 36 22.84 -11.44 12.52
C GLY A 36 22.25 -11.76 11.14
N PHE A 37 22.73 -12.86 10.55
CA PHE A 37 22.30 -13.30 9.23
C PHE A 37 21.00 -14.13 9.26
N THR A 38 20.54 -14.50 10.43
CA THR A 38 19.29 -15.25 10.63
C THR A 38 18.55 -14.66 11.81
N VAL A 39 17.29 -14.25 11.59
CA VAL A 39 16.41 -13.68 12.61
C VAL A 39 15.09 -14.45 12.58
N ASN A 40 14.65 -14.95 13.73
CA ASN A 40 13.39 -15.72 13.85
C ASN A 40 13.25 -16.86 12.83
N GLY A 41 14.34 -17.56 12.53
CA GLY A 41 14.35 -18.67 11.57
C GLY A 41 14.38 -18.27 10.10
N SER A 42 14.31 -16.97 9.80
CA SER A 42 14.42 -16.45 8.44
C SER A 42 15.81 -15.95 8.13
N SER A 43 16.38 -16.37 7.01
CA SER A 43 17.68 -15.89 6.54
C SER A 43 17.58 -14.45 6.04
N LEU A 44 18.60 -13.64 6.37
CA LEU A 44 18.71 -12.28 5.87
C LEU A 44 18.67 -12.24 4.34
N PHE A 45 19.37 -13.15 3.70
CA PHE A 45 19.34 -13.34 2.26
C PHE A 45 18.64 -14.68 1.92
N PRO A 46 17.63 -14.72 1.04
CA PRO A 46 17.08 -13.61 0.23
C PRO A 46 15.91 -12.84 0.88
N THR A 47 15.44 -13.23 2.08
CA THR A 47 14.18 -12.74 2.66
C THR A 47 14.11 -11.22 2.81
N LEU A 48 15.19 -10.59 3.29
CA LEU A 48 15.24 -9.14 3.42
C LEU A 48 15.10 -8.45 2.06
N PHE A 49 15.82 -8.94 1.05
CA PHE A 49 15.78 -8.35 -0.30
C PHE A 49 14.42 -8.53 -0.96
N VAL A 50 13.76 -9.66 -0.76
CA VAL A 50 12.39 -9.87 -1.23
C VAL A 50 11.43 -8.90 -0.55
N THR A 51 11.58 -8.66 0.75
CA THR A 51 10.74 -7.74 1.51
C THR A 51 10.96 -6.28 1.08
N ILE A 52 12.22 -5.85 0.89
CA ILE A 52 12.56 -4.52 0.39
C ILE A 52 12.07 -4.34 -1.05
N ALA A 53 12.25 -5.35 -1.91
CA ALA A 53 11.80 -5.30 -3.29
C ALA A 53 10.27 -5.15 -3.39
N CYS A 54 9.51 -5.65 -2.42
CA CYS A 54 8.06 -5.43 -2.36
C CYS A 54 7.68 -3.94 -2.29
N GLY A 55 8.46 -3.13 -1.60
CA GLY A 55 8.28 -1.68 -1.56
C GLY A 55 8.88 -0.94 -2.78
N ALA A 56 10.01 -1.42 -3.29
CA ALA A 56 10.73 -0.75 -4.37
C ALA A 56 10.18 -1.11 -5.76
N VAL A 57 9.80 -2.37 -5.99
CA VAL A 57 9.34 -2.91 -7.27
C VAL A 57 8.11 -3.79 -7.04
N SER A 58 7.00 -3.16 -6.70
CA SER A 58 5.77 -3.87 -6.38
C SER A 58 4.96 -4.20 -7.63
N GLY A 59 4.52 -5.45 -7.75
CA GLY A 59 3.57 -5.86 -8.77
C GLY A 59 2.22 -5.15 -8.64
N PHE A 60 1.82 -4.80 -7.42
CA PHE A 60 0.62 -4.01 -7.20
C PHE A 60 0.70 -2.60 -7.81
N HIS A 61 1.85 -1.94 -7.74
CA HIS A 61 2.06 -0.65 -8.39
C HIS A 61 1.87 -0.73 -9.90
N SER A 62 2.27 -1.83 -10.54
CA SER A 62 2.06 -2.02 -11.97
C SER A 62 0.57 -2.14 -12.33
N LEU A 63 -0.21 -2.84 -11.49
CA LEU A 63 -1.67 -2.93 -11.64
C LEU A 63 -2.36 -1.56 -11.46
N VAL A 64 -1.94 -0.79 -10.47
CA VAL A 64 -2.46 0.57 -10.24
C VAL A 64 -2.08 1.49 -11.40
N SER A 65 -0.84 1.41 -11.87
CA SER A 65 -0.35 2.19 -13.01
C SER A 65 -1.17 1.92 -14.26
N SER A 66 -1.33 0.66 -14.66
CA SER A 66 -2.07 0.28 -15.88
C SER A 66 -3.59 0.37 -15.73
N GLY A 67 -4.12 0.02 -14.56
CA GLY A 67 -5.56 -0.07 -14.31
C GLY A 67 -6.23 1.24 -13.91
N THR A 68 -5.49 2.16 -13.28
CA THR A 68 -6.06 3.38 -12.72
C THR A 68 -5.32 4.64 -13.17
N SER A 69 -4.02 4.76 -12.88
CA SER A 69 -3.26 5.99 -13.11
C SER A 69 -3.19 6.38 -14.59
N SER A 70 -2.90 5.43 -15.48
CA SER A 70 -2.87 5.67 -16.93
C SER A 70 -4.20 6.15 -17.53
N LYS A 71 -5.32 5.82 -16.87
CA LYS A 71 -6.66 6.21 -17.29
C LYS A 71 -7.14 7.54 -16.70
N THR A 72 -6.42 8.07 -15.71
CA THR A 72 -6.78 9.30 -15.01
C THR A 72 -5.87 10.48 -15.36
N ILE A 73 -4.66 10.22 -15.82
CA ILE A 73 -3.74 11.24 -16.29
C ILE A 73 -4.25 11.81 -17.63
N THR A 74 -4.48 13.11 -17.65
CA THR A 74 -4.98 13.83 -18.83
C THR A 74 -3.86 14.47 -19.66
N ASN A 75 -2.69 14.69 -19.06
CA ASN A 75 -1.54 15.32 -19.72
C ASN A 75 -0.28 14.47 -19.49
N GLU A 76 0.42 14.12 -20.54
CA GLU A 76 1.66 13.35 -20.47
C GLU A 76 2.76 14.02 -19.64
N LYS A 77 2.77 15.35 -19.58
CA LYS A 77 3.72 16.13 -18.76
C LYS A 77 3.57 15.87 -17.25
N ASP A 78 2.41 15.37 -16.83
CA ASP A 78 2.14 15.07 -15.42
C ASP A 78 2.64 13.67 -15.01
N MET A 79 2.99 12.81 -15.99
CA MET A 79 3.48 11.45 -15.73
C MET A 79 4.69 11.40 -14.79
N PRO A 80 5.76 12.22 -14.98
CA PRO A 80 6.90 12.21 -14.07
C PRO A 80 6.53 12.60 -12.63
N MET A 81 5.62 13.57 -12.46
CA MET A 81 5.16 14.00 -11.15
C MET A 81 4.34 12.90 -10.48
N VAL A 82 3.42 12.26 -11.18
CA VAL A 82 2.56 11.20 -10.65
C VAL A 82 3.33 9.92 -10.39
N GLY A 83 4.24 9.52 -11.28
CA GLY A 83 5.05 8.31 -11.13
C GLY A 83 6.23 8.52 -10.18
N TYR A 84 7.21 9.29 -10.62
CA TYR A 84 8.46 9.49 -9.87
C TYR A 84 8.27 10.34 -8.62
N GLY A 85 7.48 11.42 -8.69
CA GLY A 85 7.20 12.28 -7.54
C GLY A 85 6.52 11.53 -6.42
N ALA A 86 5.52 10.70 -6.73
CA ALA A 86 4.86 9.86 -5.72
C ALA A 86 5.82 8.84 -5.10
N MET A 87 6.69 8.22 -5.89
CA MET A 87 7.72 7.29 -5.40
C MET A 87 8.68 7.94 -4.40
N VAL A 88 9.10 9.19 -4.64
CA VAL A 88 9.96 9.94 -3.70
C VAL A 88 9.24 10.19 -2.37
N VAL A 89 7.97 10.59 -2.41
CA VAL A 89 7.16 10.80 -1.20
C VAL A 89 6.95 9.48 -0.44
N GLU A 90 6.70 8.38 -1.15
CA GLU A 90 6.59 7.05 -0.55
C GLU A 90 7.89 6.62 0.12
N SER A 91 9.04 6.87 -0.52
CA SER A 91 10.36 6.60 0.05
C SER A 91 10.62 7.38 1.33
N LEU A 92 10.22 8.65 1.38
CA LEU A 92 10.30 9.47 2.60
C LEU A 92 9.44 8.86 3.72
N LEU A 93 8.21 8.45 3.42
CA LEU A 93 7.34 7.80 4.39
C LEU A 93 7.94 6.47 4.89
N GLY A 94 8.57 5.71 4.01
CA GLY A 94 9.29 4.48 4.36
C GLY A 94 10.43 4.72 5.35
N ILE A 95 11.26 5.75 5.11
CA ILE A 95 12.35 6.14 6.02
C ILE A 95 11.79 6.58 7.38
N VAL A 96 10.79 7.44 7.38
CA VAL A 96 10.14 7.92 8.61
C VAL A 96 9.54 6.75 9.39
N SER A 97 8.87 5.81 8.71
CA SER A 97 8.30 4.62 9.33
C SER A 97 9.37 3.74 9.99
N LEU A 98 10.54 3.58 9.34
CA LEU A 98 11.66 2.85 9.90
C LEU A 98 12.18 3.52 11.18
N VAL A 99 12.33 4.84 11.16
CA VAL A 99 12.76 5.63 12.33
C VAL A 99 11.74 5.50 13.46
N VAL A 100 10.44 5.62 13.16
CA VAL A 100 9.37 5.47 14.16
C VAL A 100 9.42 4.10 14.82
N VAL A 101 9.43 3.02 14.04
CA VAL A 101 9.47 1.64 14.57
C VAL A 101 10.76 1.40 15.36
N GLY A 102 11.89 1.90 14.86
CA GLY A 102 13.18 1.78 15.54
C GLY A 102 13.23 2.50 16.88
N ALA A 103 12.52 3.62 17.00
CA ALA A 103 12.48 4.43 18.21
C ALA A 103 11.51 3.90 19.27
N VAL A 104 10.37 3.31 18.87
CA VAL A 104 9.38 2.76 19.79
C VAL A 104 9.63 1.29 20.14
N ALA A 105 10.69 0.71 19.63
CA ALA A 105 11.09 -0.65 19.97
C ALA A 105 11.38 -0.80 21.48
N VAL A 106 11.11 -1.98 22.01
CA VAL A 106 11.37 -2.30 23.42
C VAL A 106 12.34 -3.47 23.48
N ASN A 107 13.42 -3.32 24.22
CA ASN A 107 14.46 -4.36 24.38
C ASN A 107 15.00 -4.93 23.04
N GLY A 108 15.17 -4.09 22.04
CA GLY A 108 15.68 -4.51 20.74
C GLY A 108 14.67 -5.26 19.86
N THR A 109 13.40 -5.33 20.26
CA THR A 109 12.31 -5.97 19.51
C THR A 109 11.23 -4.97 19.14
N LYS A 110 10.55 -5.22 18.00
CA LYS A 110 9.42 -4.39 17.60
C LYS A 110 8.27 -4.55 18.61
N PRO A 111 7.48 -3.47 18.87
CA PRO A 111 6.29 -3.59 19.70
C PRO A 111 5.26 -4.56 19.12
N ASP A 112 4.43 -5.13 19.97
CA ASP A 112 3.29 -5.93 19.53
C ASP A 112 2.22 -5.05 18.90
N GLY A 113 1.62 -5.56 17.84
CA GLY A 113 0.54 -4.87 17.12
C GLY A 113 0.70 -4.89 15.61
N THR A 114 -0.29 -4.32 14.93
CA THR A 114 -0.23 -4.14 13.48
C THR A 114 0.73 -2.99 13.12
N PRO A 115 1.39 -3.03 11.95
CA PRO A 115 2.27 -1.95 11.51
C PRO A 115 1.62 -0.56 11.57
N PHE A 116 0.34 -0.49 11.23
CA PHE A 116 -0.44 0.76 11.27
C PHE A 116 -0.62 1.30 12.69
N ALA A 117 -0.92 0.42 13.66
CA ALA A 117 -1.08 0.81 15.06
C ALA A 117 0.26 1.28 15.66
N ILE A 118 1.35 0.56 15.38
CA ILE A 118 2.69 0.92 15.86
C ILE A 118 3.11 2.29 15.31
N PHE A 119 2.90 2.52 14.02
CA PHE A 119 3.21 3.81 13.39
C PHE A 119 2.37 4.94 14.00
N SER A 120 1.06 4.77 14.09
CA SER A 120 0.16 5.81 14.62
C SER A 120 0.47 6.17 16.06
N SER A 121 0.68 5.18 16.93
CA SER A 121 1.02 5.40 18.34
C SER A 121 2.42 5.99 18.51
N GLY A 122 3.38 5.55 17.70
CA GLY A 122 4.75 6.06 17.73
C GLY A 122 4.83 7.54 17.37
N VAL A 123 4.21 7.92 16.26
CA VAL A 123 4.15 9.33 15.84
C VAL A 123 3.37 10.17 16.86
N ALA A 124 2.27 9.65 17.41
CA ALA A 124 1.51 10.34 18.44
C ALA A 124 2.36 10.63 19.69
N GLY A 125 3.20 9.67 20.13
CA GLY A 125 4.14 9.87 21.22
C GLY A 125 5.23 10.92 20.92
N PHE A 126 5.62 11.09 19.66
CA PHE A 126 6.53 12.18 19.27
C PHE A 126 5.84 13.54 19.27
N LEU A 127 4.59 13.59 18.81
CA LEU A 127 3.78 14.82 18.81
C LEU A 127 3.39 15.27 20.22
N GLU A 128 3.34 14.35 21.19
CA GLU A 128 3.17 14.70 22.62
C GLU A 128 4.30 15.61 23.11
N LYS A 129 5.54 15.36 22.70
CA LYS A 129 6.68 16.22 23.04
C LYS A 129 6.55 17.62 22.46
N PHE A 130 5.73 17.79 21.43
CA PHE A 130 5.37 19.05 20.83
C PHE A 130 4.22 19.77 21.55
N GLY A 131 3.69 19.18 22.62
CA GLY A 131 2.60 19.74 23.43
C GLY A 131 1.19 19.34 22.99
N LEU A 132 1.07 18.41 22.02
CA LEU A 132 -0.23 17.87 21.63
C LEU A 132 -0.67 16.78 22.61
N PRO A 133 -1.93 16.78 23.10
CA PRO A 133 -2.45 15.68 23.91
C PRO A 133 -2.33 14.35 23.15
N VAL A 134 -1.75 13.33 23.79
CA VAL A 134 -1.51 11.99 23.16
C VAL A 134 -2.76 11.42 22.53
N GLN A 135 -3.90 11.55 23.18
CA GLN A 135 -5.19 11.04 22.69
C GLN A 135 -5.59 11.69 21.36
N VAL A 136 -5.46 13.02 21.26
CA VAL A 136 -5.79 13.78 20.05
C VAL A 136 -4.84 13.39 18.91
N ALA A 137 -3.53 13.32 19.20
CA ALA A 137 -2.52 12.93 18.23
C ALA A 137 -2.73 11.49 17.74
N THR A 138 -3.05 10.55 18.63
CA THR A 138 -3.32 9.15 18.28
C THR A 138 -4.57 9.02 17.40
N VAL A 139 -5.66 9.68 17.75
CA VAL A 139 -6.89 9.67 16.95
C VAL A 139 -6.61 10.28 15.56
N PHE A 140 -5.96 11.43 15.50
CA PHE A 140 -5.61 12.08 14.23
C PHE A 140 -4.75 11.17 13.35
N MET A 141 -3.67 10.60 13.88
CA MET A 141 -2.77 9.72 13.14
C MET A 141 -3.48 8.43 12.69
N THR A 142 -4.33 7.86 13.53
CA THR A 142 -5.12 6.68 13.17
C THR A 142 -6.11 7.00 12.04
N MET A 143 -6.75 8.16 12.08
CA MET A 143 -7.62 8.61 10.98
C MET A 143 -6.84 8.80 9.67
N CYS A 144 -5.65 9.39 9.73
CA CYS A 144 -4.78 9.58 8.56
C CYS A 144 -4.37 8.24 7.93
N VAL A 145 -3.93 7.29 8.74
CA VAL A 145 -3.54 5.94 8.28
C VAL A 145 -4.76 5.18 7.73
N SER A 146 -5.93 5.32 8.36
CA SER A 146 -7.17 4.72 7.86
C SER A 146 -7.58 5.33 6.51
N ALA A 147 -7.42 6.63 6.32
CA ALA A 147 -7.68 7.29 5.05
C ALA A 147 -6.77 6.76 3.93
N LEU A 148 -5.48 6.54 4.23
CA LEU A 148 -4.52 5.90 3.32
C LEU A 148 -4.97 4.49 2.93
N ALA A 149 -5.37 3.67 3.91
CA ALA A 149 -5.87 2.31 3.67
C ALA A 149 -7.14 2.30 2.81
N LEU A 150 -8.06 3.24 3.04
CA LEU A 150 -9.30 3.35 2.27
C LEU A 150 -9.05 3.72 0.79
N THR A 151 -8.07 4.57 0.50
CA THR A 151 -7.72 4.90 -0.90
C THR A 151 -7.14 3.70 -1.64
N SER A 152 -6.30 2.93 -0.96
CA SER A 152 -5.77 1.68 -1.50
C SER A 152 -6.87 0.66 -1.76
N LEU A 153 -7.82 0.52 -0.82
CA LEU A 153 -8.97 -0.37 -0.96
C LEU A 153 -9.85 -0.02 -2.15
N ASP A 154 -10.11 1.27 -2.40
CA ASP A 154 -10.88 1.72 -3.57
C ASP A 154 -10.21 1.31 -4.90
N SER A 155 -8.89 1.48 -4.97
CA SER A 155 -8.10 1.07 -6.14
C SER A 155 -8.10 -0.43 -6.35
N VAL A 156 -7.91 -1.22 -5.28
CA VAL A 156 -7.96 -2.70 -5.32
C VAL A 156 -9.33 -3.20 -5.73
N ALA A 157 -10.40 -2.64 -5.16
CA ALA A 157 -11.77 -3.02 -5.50
C ALA A 157 -12.09 -2.75 -6.97
N ARG A 158 -11.57 -1.65 -7.52
CA ARG A 158 -11.71 -1.31 -8.94
C ARG A 158 -10.97 -2.29 -9.84
N ILE A 159 -9.71 -2.59 -9.53
CA ILE A 159 -8.89 -3.54 -10.29
C ILE A 159 -9.49 -4.94 -10.22
N GLY A 160 -9.85 -5.41 -9.01
CA GLY A 160 -10.47 -6.71 -8.81
C GLY A 160 -11.79 -6.87 -9.57
N ARG A 161 -12.64 -5.83 -9.54
CA ARG A 161 -13.87 -5.79 -10.35
C ARG A 161 -13.56 -5.90 -11.84
N MET A 162 -12.58 -5.13 -12.34
CA MET A 162 -12.21 -5.15 -13.77
C MET A 162 -11.71 -6.54 -14.18
N SER A 163 -10.80 -7.13 -13.42
CA SER A 163 -10.27 -8.47 -13.67
C SER A 163 -11.38 -9.54 -13.64
N PHE A 164 -12.32 -9.42 -12.69
CA PHE A 164 -13.49 -10.31 -12.64
C PHE A 164 -14.37 -10.15 -13.90
N GLN A 165 -14.67 -8.92 -14.32
CA GLN A 165 -15.48 -8.66 -15.50
C GLN A 165 -14.80 -9.18 -16.78
N GLU A 166 -13.50 -8.93 -16.94
CA GLU A 166 -12.70 -9.37 -18.10
C GLU A 166 -12.75 -10.89 -18.29
N ARG A 167 -12.80 -11.65 -17.19
CA ARG A 167 -12.90 -13.12 -17.23
C ARG A 167 -14.18 -13.62 -17.94
N PHE A 168 -15.25 -12.81 -17.91
CA PHE A 168 -16.58 -13.17 -18.42
C PHE A 168 -17.00 -12.41 -19.69
N TYR A 169 -16.25 -11.42 -20.16
CA TYR A 169 -16.56 -10.70 -21.39
C TYR A 169 -16.43 -11.61 -22.64
N GLY A 170 -15.50 -12.58 -22.65
CA GLY A 170 -15.24 -13.41 -23.82
C GLY A 170 -14.79 -12.57 -25.02
N ASP A 171 -15.13 -13.01 -26.24
CA ASP A 171 -14.76 -12.33 -27.48
C ASP A 171 -15.62 -11.10 -27.83
N THR A 172 -16.68 -10.84 -27.06
CA THR A 172 -17.62 -9.75 -27.37
C THR A 172 -17.85 -8.86 -26.16
N THR A 173 -17.55 -7.58 -26.34
CA THR A 173 -17.88 -6.50 -25.37
C THR A 173 -19.26 -5.90 -25.61
N ASP A 174 -19.98 -6.34 -26.65
CA ASP A 174 -21.28 -5.80 -27.04
C ASP A 174 -22.37 -6.36 -26.13
N PRO A 175 -23.07 -5.54 -25.30
CA PRO A 175 -24.09 -6.01 -24.37
C PRO A 175 -25.27 -6.73 -25.04
N ALA A 176 -25.52 -6.44 -26.33
CA ALA A 176 -26.61 -7.05 -27.08
C ALA A 176 -26.36 -8.52 -27.42
N LYS A 177 -25.09 -8.93 -27.51
CA LYS A 177 -24.67 -10.29 -27.88
C LYS A 177 -24.35 -11.17 -26.64
N MET A 178 -24.40 -10.61 -25.44
CA MET A 178 -24.11 -11.33 -24.20
C MET A 178 -25.26 -12.20 -23.75
N SER A 179 -24.95 -13.40 -23.26
CA SER A 179 -25.90 -14.25 -22.53
C SER A 179 -26.44 -13.51 -21.28
N PRO A 180 -27.68 -13.80 -20.85
CA PRO A 180 -28.25 -13.24 -19.62
C PRO A 180 -27.32 -13.41 -18.40
N LEU A 181 -26.66 -14.56 -18.26
CA LEU A 181 -25.71 -14.85 -17.19
C LEU A 181 -24.46 -13.96 -17.31
N GLN A 182 -23.89 -13.81 -18.51
CA GLN A 182 -22.77 -12.93 -18.74
C GLN A 182 -23.09 -11.48 -18.39
N ARG A 183 -24.29 -11.01 -18.75
CA ARG A 183 -24.76 -9.65 -18.42
C ARG A 183 -24.83 -9.40 -16.92
N VAL A 184 -25.25 -10.41 -16.12
CA VAL A 184 -25.24 -10.30 -14.65
C VAL A 184 -23.82 -10.29 -14.11
N LEU A 185 -22.97 -11.23 -14.55
CA LEU A 185 -21.58 -11.35 -14.09
C LEU A 185 -20.72 -10.14 -14.47
N THR A 186 -20.95 -9.53 -15.63
CA THR A 186 -20.24 -8.34 -16.07
C THR A 186 -20.82 -7.02 -15.53
N ASN A 187 -21.95 -7.09 -14.80
CA ASN A 187 -22.52 -5.91 -14.16
C ASN A 187 -21.57 -5.36 -13.11
N LYS A 188 -21.29 -4.05 -13.19
CA LYS A 188 -20.30 -3.39 -12.32
C LYS A 188 -20.61 -3.52 -10.82
N TYR A 189 -21.89 -3.48 -10.45
CA TYR A 189 -22.30 -3.59 -9.05
C TYR A 189 -22.14 -5.02 -8.54
N PHE A 190 -22.61 -5.99 -9.31
CA PHE A 190 -22.47 -7.40 -8.98
C PHE A 190 -21.00 -7.80 -8.86
N ALA A 191 -20.18 -7.46 -9.85
CA ALA A 191 -18.75 -7.75 -9.85
C ALA A 191 -18.03 -7.09 -8.64
N THR A 192 -18.42 -5.86 -8.25
CA THR A 192 -17.86 -5.20 -7.07
C THR A 192 -18.24 -5.93 -5.78
N VAL A 193 -19.51 -6.30 -5.61
CA VAL A 193 -19.98 -7.03 -4.42
C VAL A 193 -19.26 -8.37 -4.28
N ILE A 194 -19.15 -9.13 -5.37
CA ILE A 194 -18.43 -10.41 -5.39
C ILE A 194 -16.95 -10.22 -5.02
N THR A 195 -16.28 -9.23 -5.62
CA THR A 195 -14.86 -8.96 -5.33
C THR A 195 -14.67 -8.60 -3.85
N LEU A 196 -15.51 -7.74 -3.30
CA LEU A 196 -15.44 -7.35 -1.89
C LEU A 196 -15.79 -8.50 -0.95
N PHE A 197 -16.73 -9.35 -1.32
CA PHE A 197 -17.13 -10.54 -0.55
C PHE A 197 -15.97 -11.53 -0.44
N PHE A 198 -15.28 -11.86 -1.54
CA PHE A 198 -14.11 -12.72 -1.48
C PHE A 198 -12.95 -12.06 -0.73
N GLY A 199 -12.75 -10.74 -0.91
CA GLY A 199 -11.79 -9.98 -0.11
C GLY A 199 -12.08 -10.09 1.38
N TYR A 200 -13.33 -9.93 1.79
CA TYR A 200 -13.76 -10.09 3.18
C TYR A 200 -13.50 -11.50 3.71
N LEU A 201 -13.84 -12.55 2.95
CA LEU A 201 -13.55 -13.92 3.35
C LEU A 201 -12.05 -14.16 3.61
N LEU A 202 -11.17 -13.58 2.79
CA LEU A 202 -9.73 -13.64 3.02
C LEU A 202 -9.32 -12.98 4.33
N THR A 203 -9.98 -11.90 4.74
CA THR A 203 -9.65 -11.22 6.00
C THR A 203 -9.98 -12.07 7.24
N LEU A 204 -10.93 -13.01 7.14
CA LEU A 204 -11.27 -13.93 8.23
C LEU A 204 -10.12 -14.88 8.60
N GLY A 205 -9.22 -15.14 7.65
CA GLY A 205 -7.98 -15.90 7.89
C GLY A 205 -6.92 -15.17 8.70
N GLY A 206 -7.12 -13.88 8.98
CA GLY A 206 -6.19 -13.02 9.70
C GLY A 206 -5.01 -12.53 8.85
N TYR A 207 -4.51 -11.35 9.21
CA TYR A 207 -3.43 -10.65 8.51
C TYR A 207 -2.18 -11.53 8.31
N ASN A 208 -1.73 -12.22 9.36
CA ASN A 208 -0.50 -13.01 9.33
C ASN A 208 -0.54 -14.18 8.33
N ASN A 209 -1.72 -14.72 8.04
CA ASN A 209 -1.90 -15.83 7.10
C ASN A 209 -2.01 -15.34 5.65
N VAL A 210 -2.62 -14.18 5.44
CA VAL A 210 -2.84 -13.62 4.09
C VAL A 210 -1.61 -12.88 3.58
N TRP A 211 -0.84 -12.25 4.46
CA TRP A 211 0.30 -11.43 4.08
C TRP A 211 1.40 -12.17 3.30
N PRO A 212 1.83 -13.39 3.68
CA PRO A 212 2.83 -14.12 2.91
C PRO A 212 2.33 -14.49 1.50
N LEU A 213 1.07 -14.85 1.36
CA LEU A 213 0.44 -15.16 0.07
C LEU A 213 0.41 -13.92 -0.83
N PHE A 214 -0.01 -12.79 -0.28
CA PHE A 214 0.00 -11.51 -0.99
C PHE A 214 1.42 -11.13 -1.42
N GLY A 215 2.40 -11.24 -0.52
CA GLY A 215 3.80 -10.93 -0.82
C GLY A 215 4.35 -11.77 -1.98
N SER A 216 4.11 -13.08 -1.98
CA SER A 216 4.55 -13.98 -3.04
C SER A 216 3.91 -13.65 -4.40
N ALA A 217 2.60 -13.44 -4.43
CA ALA A 217 1.88 -13.07 -5.64
C ALA A 217 2.33 -11.71 -6.19
N ASN A 218 2.57 -10.74 -5.31
CA ASN A 218 3.05 -9.41 -5.66
C ASN A 218 4.45 -9.46 -6.31
N GLN A 219 5.37 -10.26 -5.76
CA GLN A 219 6.72 -10.42 -6.30
C GLN A 219 6.72 -11.13 -7.65
N LEU A 220 5.89 -12.18 -7.81
CA LEU A 220 5.73 -12.86 -9.09
C LEU A 220 5.23 -11.88 -10.17
N LEU A 221 4.22 -11.09 -9.85
CA LEU A 221 3.68 -10.10 -10.77
C LEU A 221 4.72 -9.02 -11.11
N ALA A 222 5.51 -8.55 -10.15
CA ALA A 222 6.60 -7.61 -10.38
C ALA A 222 7.64 -8.17 -11.36
N ALA A 223 8.03 -9.44 -11.20
CA ALA A 223 8.96 -10.11 -12.13
C ALA A 223 8.41 -10.18 -13.56
N LEU A 224 7.12 -10.55 -13.71
CA LEU A 224 6.47 -10.62 -15.02
C LEU A 224 6.41 -9.26 -15.70
N VAL A 225 6.10 -8.20 -14.96
CA VAL A 225 6.04 -6.83 -15.48
C VAL A 225 7.42 -6.32 -15.91
N LEU A 226 8.47 -6.61 -15.12
CA LEU A 226 9.84 -6.26 -15.50
C LEU A 226 10.29 -6.96 -16.79
N ILE A 227 9.93 -8.24 -16.96
CA ILE A 227 10.19 -8.97 -18.20
C ILE A 227 9.45 -8.30 -19.37
N ALA A 228 8.16 -8.00 -19.20
CA ALA A 228 7.37 -7.33 -20.23
C ALA A 228 7.95 -5.96 -20.61
N LEU A 229 8.37 -5.17 -19.60
CA LEU A 229 9.02 -3.87 -19.81
C LEU A 229 10.36 -4.01 -20.54
N ALA A 230 11.18 -5.01 -20.18
CA ALA A 230 12.45 -5.26 -20.86
C ALA A 230 12.24 -5.64 -22.35
N VAL A 231 11.22 -6.44 -22.64
CA VAL A 231 10.86 -6.77 -24.04
C VAL A 231 10.38 -5.53 -24.77
N PHE A 232 9.51 -4.72 -24.16
CA PHE A 232 9.02 -3.47 -24.76
C PHE A 232 10.17 -2.52 -25.11
N LEU A 233 11.08 -2.27 -24.17
CA LEU A 233 12.24 -1.38 -24.38
C LEU A 233 13.23 -1.91 -25.43
N LYS A 234 13.26 -3.22 -25.67
CA LYS A 234 14.10 -3.81 -26.71
C LYS A 234 13.49 -3.65 -28.12
N THR A 235 12.16 -3.55 -28.20
CA THR A 235 11.42 -3.49 -29.47
C THR A 235 11.11 -2.05 -29.90
N THR A 236 11.32 -1.07 -29.02
CA THR A 236 11.18 0.37 -29.29
C THR A 236 12.53 0.99 -29.57
#